data_bd1014405d7dc517cdc5ee93b2f6478b
#
_entry.id   bd1014405d7dc517cdc5ee93b2f6478b
#
_cell.length_a   1.000
_cell.length_b   1.000
_cell.length_c   1.000
_cell.angle_alpha   90.00
_cell.angle_beta   90.00
_cell.angle_gamma   90.00
#
_symmetry.space_group_name_H-M   'P 1'
#
loop_
_entity.id
_entity.type
_entity.pdbx_description
1 polymer ?
#
loop_
_entity_poly.entity_id
_entity_poly.type
_entity_poly.pdbx_seq_one_letter_code
_entity_poly.pdbx_strand_id
1 'polypeptide(L)'
;MIIEEKSEIKVLKNFCNNPFEYFSIPQMSKKVKISRNWMYKIMSKFEQFGILERSEKRYKLDFSHLFCKRLKLLFDAEYLSSLDENMKNSVFDIAHKIIFEINPQSVVLVGSVAFNEQKKESDIDFLVIAEKKEIPYFENCNIVLLSEKEFKEKYLKGDDFIISALSFGKILYDTNIFIKFFENPLPIFSQEIIQEKIKYCEKLEERIYTLLKTDQEKAQEELLYLALQTARIILLKNRVVPKTKYEIGEQVTPFDKKLAETIENLLKKKELTEEKMLEYVGLCMERI
;
A
#
# COMPACT_ATOMS: atom_id res chain seq x y z
N MET A 1 26.26 -1.84 21.40
CA MET A 1 24.98 -1.15 21.12
C MET A 1 24.40 -1.72 19.81
N ILE A 2 23.08 -1.78 19.65
CA ILE A 2 22.47 -2.31 18.42
C ILE A 2 22.69 -1.35 17.24
N ILE A 3 22.46 -0.06 17.45
CA ILE A 3 22.67 0.99 16.46
C ILE A 3 23.80 1.90 16.93
N GLU A 4 24.79 2.09 16.09
CA GLU A 4 25.97 2.91 16.38
C GLU A 4 26.23 3.94 15.28
N GLU A 5 25.74 3.66 14.05
CA GLU A 5 26.08 4.46 12.90
C GLU A 5 24.86 4.92 12.07
N LYS A 6 24.98 6.07 11.40
CA LYS A 6 23.95 6.59 10.47
C LYS A 6 23.63 5.62 9.33
N SER A 7 24.60 4.82 8.90
CA SER A 7 24.43 3.80 7.87
C SER A 7 23.50 2.68 8.32
N GLU A 8 23.58 2.28 9.58
CA GLU A 8 22.73 1.26 10.19
C GLU A 8 21.27 1.74 10.27
N ILE A 9 21.06 3.01 10.65
CA ILE A 9 19.71 3.62 10.65
C ILE A 9 19.08 3.59 9.25
N LYS A 10 19.84 3.93 8.21
CA LYS A 10 19.34 3.88 6.81
C LYS A 10 18.93 2.48 6.38
N VAL A 11 19.71 1.47 6.78
CA VAL A 11 19.40 0.07 6.48
C VAL A 11 18.11 -0.36 7.20
N LEU A 12 18.01 -0.11 8.51
CA LEU A 12 16.82 -0.45 9.30
C LEU A 12 15.57 0.27 8.81
N LYS A 13 15.67 1.58 8.49
CA LYS A 13 14.57 2.36 7.92
C LYS A 13 14.07 1.75 6.61
N ASN A 14 15.02 1.28 5.77
CA ASN A 14 14.64 0.66 4.50
C ASN A 14 13.89 -0.66 4.70
N PHE A 15 14.32 -1.49 5.65
CA PHE A 15 13.58 -2.70 6.02
C PHE A 15 12.21 -2.39 6.62
N CYS A 16 12.10 -1.40 7.51
CA CYS A 16 10.82 -1.00 8.12
C CYS A 16 9.82 -0.47 7.10
N ASN A 17 10.31 0.17 6.03
CA ASN A 17 9.46 0.63 4.93
C ASN A 17 9.06 -0.49 3.96
N ASN A 18 9.69 -1.66 4.03
CA ASN A 18 9.40 -2.82 3.19
C ASN A 18 9.39 -4.09 4.07
N PRO A 19 8.44 -4.18 5.02
CA PRO A 19 8.53 -5.13 6.14
C PRO A 19 8.45 -6.60 5.74
N PHE A 20 7.88 -6.90 4.56
CA PHE A 20 7.70 -8.26 4.05
C PHE A 20 8.71 -8.64 2.97
N GLU A 21 9.56 -7.70 2.55
CA GLU A 21 10.53 -7.94 1.48
C GLU A 21 11.84 -8.52 2.00
N TYR A 22 12.34 -9.52 1.28
CA TYR A 22 13.67 -10.07 1.48
C TYR A 22 14.69 -9.39 0.56
N PHE A 23 15.74 -8.81 1.12
CA PHE A 23 16.80 -8.14 0.37
C PHE A 23 18.12 -8.92 0.44
N SER A 24 18.77 -9.07 -0.71
CA SER A 24 20.17 -9.49 -0.76
C SER A 24 21.10 -8.32 -0.42
N ILE A 25 22.33 -8.63 -0.01
CA ILE A 25 23.36 -7.61 0.26
C ILE A 25 23.56 -6.65 -0.94
N PRO A 26 23.69 -7.14 -2.21
CA PRO A 26 23.81 -6.22 -3.35
C PRO A 26 22.59 -5.32 -3.56
N GLN A 27 21.37 -5.83 -3.39
CA GLN A 27 20.15 -5.03 -3.51
C GLN A 27 20.10 -3.92 -2.46
N MET A 28 20.31 -4.24 -1.19
CA MET A 28 20.28 -3.28 -0.10
C MET A 28 21.44 -2.27 -0.23
N SER A 29 22.64 -2.73 -0.60
CA SER A 29 23.81 -1.87 -0.85
C SER A 29 23.51 -0.80 -1.92
N LYS A 30 22.87 -1.19 -3.04
CA LYS A 30 22.43 -0.27 -4.09
C LYS A 30 21.36 0.71 -3.59
N LYS A 31 20.35 0.21 -2.87
CA LYS A 31 19.19 0.98 -2.41
C LYS A 31 19.58 2.06 -1.38
N VAL A 32 20.49 1.75 -0.45
CA VAL A 32 20.94 2.70 0.59
C VAL A 32 22.26 3.42 0.26
N LYS A 33 22.85 3.13 -0.91
CA LYS A 33 24.12 3.72 -1.41
C LYS A 33 25.30 3.53 -0.45
N ILE A 34 25.49 2.30 0.01
CA ILE A 34 26.59 1.90 0.92
C ILE A 34 27.38 0.78 0.23
N SER A 35 28.72 0.71 0.47
CA SER A 35 29.57 -0.33 -0.11
C SER A 35 29.13 -1.74 0.31
N ARG A 36 29.34 -2.75 -0.56
CA ARG A 36 28.94 -4.13 -0.27
C ARG A 36 29.66 -4.70 0.96
N ASN A 37 30.92 -4.36 1.17
CA ASN A 37 31.70 -4.82 2.31
C ASN A 37 31.15 -4.27 3.61
N TRP A 38 30.75 -2.99 3.63
CA TRP A 38 30.15 -2.37 4.81
C TRP A 38 28.74 -2.93 5.04
N MET A 39 27.96 -3.11 3.99
CA MET A 39 26.64 -3.72 4.07
C MET A 39 26.69 -5.13 4.65
N TYR A 40 27.70 -5.94 4.25
CA TYR A 40 27.92 -7.27 4.83
C TYR A 40 28.11 -7.20 6.34
N LYS A 41 28.93 -6.27 6.83
CA LYS A 41 29.17 -6.09 8.28
C LYS A 41 27.88 -5.72 9.01
N ILE A 42 27.09 -4.77 8.46
CA ILE A 42 25.82 -4.35 9.05
C ILE A 42 24.82 -5.53 9.11
N MET A 43 24.65 -6.26 7.99
CA MET A 43 23.72 -7.39 7.94
C MET A 43 24.13 -8.50 8.93
N SER A 44 25.42 -8.83 8.97
CA SER A 44 25.96 -9.85 9.89
C SER A 44 25.78 -9.44 11.35
N LYS A 45 26.01 -8.15 11.69
CA LYS A 45 25.75 -7.60 13.02
C LYS A 45 24.28 -7.74 13.42
N PHE A 46 23.36 -7.36 12.53
CA PHE A 46 21.93 -7.41 12.82
C PHE A 46 21.39 -8.84 12.89
N GLU A 47 21.92 -9.76 12.09
CA GLU A 47 21.64 -11.20 12.19
C GLU A 47 22.09 -11.77 13.55
N GLN A 48 23.29 -11.42 14.04
CA GLN A 48 23.79 -11.81 15.37
C GLN A 48 22.93 -11.27 16.53
N PHE A 49 22.34 -10.10 16.38
CA PHE A 49 21.40 -9.55 17.36
C PHE A 49 19.97 -10.11 17.23
N GLY A 50 19.71 -11.03 16.28
CA GLY A 50 18.39 -11.58 16.04
C GLY A 50 17.37 -10.58 15.46
N ILE A 51 17.85 -9.47 14.89
CA ILE A 51 17.00 -8.41 14.29
C ILE A 51 16.63 -8.79 12.86
N LEU A 52 17.52 -9.50 12.17
CA LEU A 52 17.28 -10.00 10.81
C LEU A 52 17.14 -11.50 10.82
N GLU A 53 16.11 -11.98 10.17
CA GLU A 53 16.02 -13.36 9.72
C GLU A 53 16.63 -13.51 8.34
N ARG A 54 17.29 -14.66 8.11
CA ARG A 54 17.92 -14.98 6.84
C ARG A 54 17.25 -16.17 6.18
N SER A 55 16.91 -15.99 4.92
CA SER A 55 16.48 -17.07 4.04
C SER A 55 17.43 -17.15 2.85
N GLU A 56 18.19 -18.23 2.70
CA GLU A 56 19.26 -18.40 1.72
C GLU A 56 20.31 -17.26 1.78
N LYS A 57 20.29 -16.33 0.79
CA LYS A 57 21.20 -15.18 0.67
C LYS A 57 20.47 -13.85 0.82
N ARG A 58 19.25 -13.85 1.37
CA ARG A 58 18.40 -12.67 1.55
C ARG A 58 18.03 -12.51 3.02
N TYR A 59 17.76 -11.29 3.41
CA TYR A 59 17.47 -10.87 4.77
C TYR A 59 16.17 -10.08 4.83
N LYS A 60 15.43 -10.26 5.93
CA LYS A 60 14.22 -9.50 6.28
C LYS A 60 14.26 -9.17 7.76
N LEU A 61 13.53 -8.14 8.24
CA LEU A 61 13.36 -7.90 9.68
C LEU A 61 12.55 -9.03 10.31
N ASP A 62 13.03 -9.48 11.46
CA ASP A 62 12.30 -10.38 12.34
C ASP A 62 11.38 -9.58 13.26
N PHE A 63 10.12 -9.47 12.90
CA PHE A 63 9.11 -8.77 13.70
C PHE A 63 8.64 -9.53 14.95
N SER A 64 9.07 -10.77 15.19
CA SER A 64 8.91 -11.40 16.50
C SER A 64 9.76 -10.70 17.56
N HIS A 65 10.86 -10.06 17.14
CA HIS A 65 11.73 -9.27 18.01
C HIS A 65 11.09 -7.90 18.34
N LEU A 66 10.89 -7.61 19.64
CA LEU A 66 10.25 -6.38 20.11
C LEU A 66 10.91 -5.10 19.57
N PHE A 67 12.23 -5.10 19.43
CA PHE A 67 12.98 -3.98 18.90
C PHE A 67 12.55 -3.61 17.46
N CYS A 68 12.30 -4.61 16.60
CA CYS A 68 11.84 -4.37 15.22
C CYS A 68 10.46 -3.72 15.17
N LYS A 69 9.54 -4.14 16.05
CA LYS A 69 8.23 -3.50 16.20
C LYS A 69 8.36 -2.02 16.61
N ARG A 70 9.22 -1.75 17.58
CA ARG A 70 9.47 -0.36 18.05
C ARG A 70 10.15 0.50 16.98
N LEU A 71 11.06 -0.07 16.19
CA LEU A 71 11.67 0.61 15.05
C LEU A 71 10.63 0.97 13.98
N LYS A 72 9.70 0.05 13.66
CA LYS A 72 8.63 0.34 12.70
C LYS A 72 7.82 1.55 13.15
N LEU A 73 7.35 1.57 14.41
CA LEU A 73 6.60 2.69 14.96
C LEU A 73 7.42 4.00 14.95
N LEU A 74 8.71 3.94 15.27
CA LEU A 74 9.60 5.11 15.25
C LEU A 74 9.73 5.68 13.83
N PHE A 75 9.99 4.84 12.83
CA PHE A 75 10.15 5.31 11.47
C PHE A 75 8.83 5.75 10.81
N ASP A 76 7.71 5.18 11.23
CA ASP A 76 6.40 5.69 10.82
C ASP A 76 6.12 7.07 11.44
N ALA A 77 6.44 7.27 12.71
CA ALA A 77 6.34 8.58 13.37
C ALA A 77 7.28 9.63 12.74
N GLU A 78 8.51 9.24 12.37
CA GLU A 78 9.43 10.11 11.63
C GLU A 78 8.85 10.50 10.26
N TYR A 79 8.28 9.54 9.54
CA TYR A 79 7.61 9.80 8.26
C TYR A 79 6.46 10.80 8.43
N LEU A 80 5.54 10.54 9.37
CA LEU A 80 4.39 11.41 9.63
C LEU A 80 4.82 12.82 10.02
N SER A 81 5.91 12.94 10.79
CA SER A 81 6.47 14.24 11.18
C SER A 81 7.14 14.99 10.03
N SER A 82 7.50 14.29 8.94
CA SER A 82 8.12 14.85 7.75
C SER A 82 7.12 15.33 6.69
N LEU A 83 5.82 15.08 6.86
CA LEU A 83 4.77 15.61 5.99
C LEU A 83 4.78 17.15 6.02
N ASP A 84 4.28 17.78 4.95
CA ASP A 84 4.08 19.22 4.99
C ASP A 84 3.15 19.63 6.14
N GLU A 85 3.30 20.85 6.64
CA GLU A 85 2.68 21.27 7.90
C GLU A 85 1.15 21.17 7.87
N ASN A 86 0.50 21.53 6.76
CA ASN A 86 -0.94 21.46 6.64
C ASN A 86 -1.44 20.01 6.66
N MET A 87 -0.83 19.15 5.84
CA MET A 87 -1.16 17.73 5.79
C MET A 87 -0.91 17.04 7.12
N LYS A 88 0.23 17.33 7.74
CA LYS A 88 0.59 16.80 9.07
C LYS A 88 -0.46 17.16 10.11
N ASN A 89 -0.85 18.45 10.20
CA ASN A 89 -1.87 18.90 11.14
C ASN A 89 -3.21 18.22 10.88
N SER A 90 -3.66 18.14 9.62
CA SER A 90 -4.91 17.46 9.26
C SER A 90 -4.87 15.98 9.65
N VAL A 91 -3.79 15.26 9.35
CA VAL A 91 -3.63 13.84 9.71
C VAL A 91 -3.70 13.64 11.23
N PHE A 92 -2.99 14.44 12.00
CA PHE A 92 -2.97 14.30 13.46
C PHE A 92 -4.28 14.73 14.10
N ASP A 93 -4.93 15.81 13.63
CA ASP A 93 -6.21 16.27 14.16
C ASP A 93 -7.32 15.23 13.94
N ILE A 94 -7.40 14.65 12.73
CA ILE A 94 -8.35 13.59 12.43
C ILE A 94 -8.05 12.35 13.26
N ALA A 95 -6.77 11.91 13.31
CA ALA A 95 -6.39 10.75 14.09
C ALA A 95 -6.68 10.91 15.59
N HIS A 96 -6.44 12.10 16.17
CA HIS A 96 -6.80 12.42 17.58
C HIS A 96 -8.30 12.28 17.81
N LYS A 97 -9.15 12.82 16.93
CA LYS A 97 -10.60 12.69 17.03
C LYS A 97 -11.04 11.24 16.94
N ILE A 98 -10.48 10.47 15.98
CA ILE A 98 -10.74 9.03 15.86
C ILE A 98 -10.39 8.31 17.15
N ILE A 99 -9.19 8.54 17.70
CA ILE A 99 -8.72 7.88 18.92
C ILE A 99 -9.64 8.24 20.11
N PHE A 100 -10.00 9.50 20.26
CA PHE A 100 -10.81 9.97 21.38
C PHE A 100 -12.27 9.48 21.31
N GLU A 101 -12.90 9.51 20.13
CA GLU A 101 -14.33 9.22 19.99
C GLU A 101 -14.61 7.72 19.80
N ILE A 102 -13.71 7.01 19.11
CA ILE A 102 -13.90 5.59 18.76
C ILE A 102 -13.19 4.67 19.75
N ASN A 103 -12.11 5.15 20.41
CA ASN A 103 -11.22 4.31 21.25
C ASN A 103 -10.74 3.05 20.49
N PRO A 104 -10.08 3.21 19.33
CA PRO A 104 -9.70 2.11 18.45
C PRO A 104 -8.57 1.28 19.04
N GLN A 105 -8.40 0.07 18.51
CA GLN A 105 -7.23 -0.76 18.75
C GLN A 105 -6.04 -0.37 17.86
N SER A 106 -6.33 0.14 16.65
CA SER A 106 -5.30 0.63 15.72
C SER A 106 -5.83 1.71 14.80
N VAL A 107 -4.98 2.69 14.47
CA VAL A 107 -5.19 3.73 13.44
C VAL A 107 -3.97 3.75 12.53
N VAL A 108 -4.19 3.49 11.25
CA VAL A 108 -3.15 3.39 10.23
C VAL A 108 -3.48 4.32 9.07
N LEU A 109 -2.57 5.22 8.73
CA LEU A 109 -2.66 6.02 7.52
C LEU A 109 -2.34 5.14 6.31
N VAL A 110 -3.20 5.18 5.31
CA VAL A 110 -3.08 4.42 4.07
C VAL A 110 -3.23 5.34 2.86
N GLY A 111 -3.28 4.80 1.65
CA GLY A 111 -3.49 5.59 0.45
C GLY A 111 -2.32 6.49 0.06
N SER A 112 -2.57 7.51 -0.77
CA SER A 112 -1.53 8.34 -1.38
C SER A 112 -0.70 9.14 -0.38
N VAL A 113 -1.29 9.57 0.73
CA VAL A 113 -0.58 10.30 1.78
C VAL A 113 0.46 9.41 2.47
N ALA A 114 0.19 8.12 2.66
CA ALA A 114 1.16 7.18 3.23
C ALA A 114 2.37 6.91 2.32
N PHE A 115 2.25 7.22 1.01
CA PHE A 115 3.33 7.07 0.01
C PHE A 115 4.09 8.38 -0.30
N ASN A 116 3.69 9.49 0.29
CA ASN A 116 4.18 10.84 -0.07
C ASN A 116 3.89 11.22 -1.54
N GLU A 117 2.76 10.76 -2.06
CA GLU A 117 2.28 11.00 -3.43
C GLU A 117 1.01 11.88 -3.45
N GLN A 118 0.73 12.55 -2.33
CA GLN A 118 -0.43 13.40 -2.21
C GLN A 118 -0.37 14.57 -3.18
N LYS A 119 -1.48 14.83 -3.88
CA LYS A 119 -1.78 16.09 -4.53
C LYS A 119 -2.48 17.00 -3.52
N LYS A 120 -2.53 18.33 -3.79
CA LYS A 120 -3.20 19.30 -2.89
C LYS A 120 -4.65 18.94 -2.53
N GLU A 121 -5.32 18.13 -3.35
CA GLU A 121 -6.72 17.73 -3.21
C GLU A 121 -6.86 16.22 -2.86
N SER A 122 -5.78 15.57 -2.39
CA SER A 122 -5.87 14.14 -2.04
C SER A 122 -6.59 13.97 -0.70
N ASP A 123 -7.60 13.09 -0.68
CA ASP A 123 -8.23 12.64 0.56
C ASP A 123 -7.22 11.95 1.48
N ILE A 124 -7.45 12.05 2.78
CA ILE A 124 -6.69 11.33 3.80
C ILE A 124 -7.41 10.01 4.06
N ASP A 125 -6.73 8.91 3.83
CA ASP A 125 -7.30 7.58 3.99
C ASP A 125 -6.80 6.92 5.27
N PHE A 126 -7.71 6.44 6.12
CA PHE A 126 -7.37 5.67 7.32
C PHE A 126 -7.96 4.27 7.30
N LEU A 127 -7.18 3.31 7.78
CA LEU A 127 -7.66 2.03 8.25
C LEU A 127 -7.73 2.10 9.78
N VAL A 128 -8.92 1.86 10.32
CA VAL A 128 -9.19 1.86 11.77
C VAL A 128 -9.66 0.48 12.19
N ILE A 129 -9.03 -0.08 13.21
CA ILE A 129 -9.46 -1.35 13.81
C ILE A 129 -10.12 -1.04 15.14
N ALA A 130 -11.43 -1.28 15.24
CA ALA A 130 -12.22 -1.04 16.45
C ALA A 130 -13.54 -1.83 16.44
N GLU A 131 -14.11 -2.05 17.61
CA GLU A 131 -15.42 -2.71 17.76
C GLU A 131 -16.61 -1.76 17.53
N LYS A 132 -16.40 -0.45 17.59
CA LYS A 132 -17.44 0.57 17.41
C LYS A 132 -17.80 0.72 15.93
N LYS A 133 -19.09 0.77 15.61
CA LYS A 133 -19.60 0.80 14.23
C LYS A 133 -19.88 2.20 13.69
N GLU A 134 -20.01 3.22 14.53
CA GLU A 134 -20.28 4.58 14.10
C GLU A 134 -18.97 5.38 14.00
N ILE A 135 -18.77 5.96 12.83
CA ILE A 135 -17.62 6.81 12.54
C ILE A 135 -18.10 8.26 12.47
N PRO A 136 -17.44 9.21 13.13
CA PRO A 136 -17.70 10.61 12.92
C PRO A 136 -17.38 11.00 11.46
N TYR A 137 -18.16 11.93 10.91
CA TYR A 137 -17.89 12.46 9.59
C TYR A 137 -16.68 13.41 9.63
N PHE A 138 -15.78 13.21 8.67
CA PHE A 138 -14.65 14.11 8.44
C PHE A 138 -14.65 14.54 6.97
N GLU A 139 -14.46 15.81 6.73
CA GLU A 139 -14.32 16.34 5.38
C GLU A 139 -12.96 15.91 4.80
N ASN A 140 -12.93 15.52 3.52
CA ASN A 140 -11.73 15.07 2.80
C ASN A 140 -11.01 13.90 3.48
N CYS A 141 -11.74 13.02 4.12
CA CYS A 141 -11.19 11.85 4.79
C CYS A 141 -12.04 10.61 4.53
N ASN A 142 -11.39 9.53 4.15
CA ASN A 142 -12.01 8.22 4.01
C ASN A 142 -11.53 7.31 5.15
N ILE A 143 -12.47 6.67 5.84
CA ILE A 143 -12.17 5.74 6.92
C ILE A 143 -12.73 4.37 6.60
N VAL A 144 -11.85 3.38 6.54
CA VAL A 144 -12.22 1.98 6.50
C VAL A 144 -12.17 1.46 7.93
N LEU A 145 -13.35 1.25 8.54
CA LEU A 145 -13.48 0.70 9.89
C LEU A 145 -13.72 -0.80 9.82
N LEU A 146 -12.91 -1.56 10.52
CA LEU A 146 -13.02 -3.01 10.65
C LEU A 146 -12.91 -3.42 12.12
N SER A 147 -13.67 -4.44 12.53
CA SER A 147 -13.38 -5.15 13.76
C SER A 147 -12.09 -5.99 13.62
N GLU A 148 -11.46 -6.37 14.73
CA GLU A 148 -10.30 -7.26 14.69
C GLU A 148 -10.60 -8.57 13.95
N LYS A 149 -11.81 -9.10 14.12
CA LYS A 149 -12.26 -10.32 13.44
C LYS A 149 -12.34 -10.13 11.93
N GLU A 150 -12.97 -9.06 11.46
CA GLU A 150 -13.07 -8.74 10.02
C GLU A 150 -11.71 -8.49 9.41
N PHE A 151 -10.83 -7.76 10.09
CA PHE A 151 -9.46 -7.53 9.66
C PHE A 151 -8.71 -8.86 9.48
N LYS A 152 -8.81 -9.78 10.45
CA LYS A 152 -8.17 -11.10 10.39
C LYS A 152 -8.73 -11.96 9.25
N GLU A 153 -10.04 -11.97 9.05
CA GLU A 153 -10.69 -12.72 7.97
C GLU A 153 -10.23 -12.21 6.59
N LYS A 154 -10.21 -10.89 6.40
CA LYS A 154 -9.71 -10.26 5.17
C LYS A 154 -8.21 -10.52 4.95
N TYR A 155 -7.40 -10.45 6.01
CA TYR A 155 -5.99 -10.83 5.94
C TYR A 155 -5.81 -12.27 5.46
N LEU A 156 -6.52 -13.23 6.06
CA LEU A 156 -6.40 -14.66 5.68
C LEU A 156 -6.85 -14.95 4.24
N LYS A 157 -7.82 -14.20 3.72
CA LYS A 157 -8.25 -14.28 2.32
C LYS A 157 -7.26 -13.64 1.34
N GLY A 158 -6.34 -12.83 1.83
CA GLY A 158 -5.42 -12.06 0.99
C GLY A 158 -6.09 -10.85 0.35
N ASP A 159 -6.99 -10.17 1.08
CA ASP A 159 -7.62 -8.91 0.62
C ASP A 159 -6.53 -7.89 0.30
N ASP A 160 -6.53 -7.35 -0.93
CA ASP A 160 -5.43 -6.50 -1.42
C ASP A 160 -5.35 -5.15 -0.70
N PHE A 161 -6.46 -4.62 -0.18
CA PHE A 161 -6.45 -3.42 0.64
C PHE A 161 -5.71 -3.66 1.96
N ILE A 162 -6.01 -4.77 2.65
CA ILE A 162 -5.35 -5.15 3.90
C ILE A 162 -3.87 -5.43 3.67
N ILE A 163 -3.53 -6.16 2.62
CA ILE A 163 -2.14 -6.46 2.26
C ILE A 163 -1.36 -5.19 1.92
N SER A 164 -1.99 -4.25 1.19
CA SER A 164 -1.41 -2.95 0.90
C SER A 164 -1.22 -2.10 2.16
N ALA A 165 -2.22 -2.08 3.05
CA ALA A 165 -2.13 -1.37 4.33
C ALA A 165 -0.98 -1.89 5.20
N LEU A 166 -0.80 -3.22 5.30
CA LEU A 166 0.32 -3.84 6.00
C LEU A 166 1.66 -3.52 5.34
N SER A 167 1.73 -3.56 4.01
CA SER A 167 2.99 -3.36 3.28
C SER A 167 3.48 -1.92 3.29
N PHE A 168 2.57 -0.95 3.25
CA PHE A 168 2.88 0.45 2.97
C PHE A 168 2.30 1.45 3.97
N GLY A 169 1.31 1.06 4.77
CA GLY A 169 0.68 1.93 5.75
C GLY A 169 1.63 2.48 6.80
N LYS A 170 1.25 3.63 7.38
CA LYS A 170 1.97 4.27 8.48
C LYS A 170 1.12 4.22 9.75
N ILE A 171 1.65 3.61 10.78
CA ILE A 171 0.96 3.40 12.04
C ILE A 171 0.99 4.70 12.87
N LEU A 172 -0.19 5.27 13.16
CA LEU A 172 -0.33 6.40 14.08
C LEU A 172 -0.56 5.94 15.52
N TYR A 173 -1.40 4.92 15.67
CA TYR A 173 -1.74 4.35 16.95
C TYR A 173 -1.95 2.84 16.83
N ASP A 174 -1.42 2.05 17.76
CA ASP A 174 -1.59 0.60 17.75
C ASP A 174 -1.42 0.00 19.17
N THR A 175 -2.41 -0.76 19.60
CA THR A 175 -2.36 -1.53 20.86
C THR A 175 -1.76 -2.93 20.68
N ASN A 176 -0.89 -3.08 19.69
CA ASN A 176 -0.26 -4.35 19.30
C ASN A 176 -1.19 -5.31 18.53
N ILE A 177 -2.26 -4.79 17.91
CA ILE A 177 -3.15 -5.57 17.06
C ILE A 177 -2.64 -5.60 15.63
N PHE A 178 -2.45 -4.43 15.00
CA PHE A 178 -2.00 -4.33 13.62
C PHE A 178 -0.55 -4.80 13.45
N ILE A 179 0.36 -4.33 14.32
CA ILE A 179 1.79 -4.63 14.23
C ILE A 179 2.12 -6.11 14.44
N LYS A 180 1.24 -6.87 15.10
CA LYS A 180 1.38 -8.31 15.29
C LYS A 180 1.33 -9.09 13.97
N PHE A 181 0.64 -8.57 12.96
CA PHE A 181 0.54 -9.23 11.65
C PHE A 181 1.86 -9.24 10.88
N PHE A 182 2.82 -8.36 11.22
CA PHE A 182 4.16 -8.39 10.64
C PHE A 182 4.99 -9.62 11.03
N GLU A 183 4.60 -10.35 12.07
CA GLU A 183 5.22 -11.62 12.46
C GLU A 183 4.92 -12.75 11.46
N ASN A 184 3.86 -12.61 10.68
CA ASN A 184 3.40 -13.61 9.74
C ASN A 184 3.77 -13.23 8.30
N PRO A 185 4.01 -14.20 7.42
CA PRO A 185 4.18 -13.91 6.00
C PRO A 185 2.90 -13.33 5.41
N LEU A 186 3.01 -12.50 4.38
CA LEU A 186 1.82 -12.08 3.64
C LEU A 186 1.11 -13.30 3.06
N PRO A 187 -0.22 -13.39 3.19
CA PRO A 187 -0.99 -14.48 2.61
C PRO A 187 -0.94 -14.44 1.09
N ILE A 188 -1.16 -15.57 0.48
CA ILE A 188 -1.34 -15.66 -0.98
C ILE A 188 -2.73 -15.11 -1.30
N PHE A 189 -2.81 -14.24 -2.30
CA PHE A 189 -4.08 -13.74 -2.81
C PHE A 189 -4.97 -14.91 -3.26
N SER A 190 -6.17 -15.00 -2.69
CA SER A 190 -7.08 -16.10 -3.01
C SER A 190 -7.70 -15.92 -4.40
N GLN A 191 -8.09 -17.03 -5.01
CA GLN A 191 -8.85 -16.98 -6.27
C GLN A 191 -10.19 -16.27 -6.11
N GLU A 192 -10.79 -16.34 -4.90
CA GLU A 192 -12.02 -15.63 -4.55
C GLU A 192 -11.86 -14.11 -4.74
N ILE A 193 -10.80 -13.53 -4.18
CA ILE A 193 -10.48 -12.09 -4.31
C ILE A 193 -10.27 -11.70 -5.79
N ILE A 194 -9.58 -12.54 -6.55
CA ILE A 194 -9.36 -12.27 -7.98
C ILE A 194 -10.70 -12.31 -8.73
N GLN A 195 -11.56 -13.29 -8.45
CA GLN A 195 -12.88 -13.39 -9.08
C GLN A 195 -13.84 -12.24 -8.71
N GLU A 196 -13.81 -11.79 -7.45
CA GLU A 196 -14.56 -10.59 -7.02
C GLU A 196 -14.14 -9.35 -7.83
N LYS A 197 -12.82 -9.18 -8.06
CA LYS A 197 -12.31 -8.07 -8.88
C LYS A 197 -12.69 -8.18 -10.35
N ILE A 198 -12.67 -9.38 -10.93
CA ILE A 198 -13.14 -9.62 -12.30
C ILE A 198 -14.61 -9.21 -12.43
N LYS A 199 -15.48 -9.67 -11.53
CA LYS A 199 -16.89 -9.27 -11.51
C LYS A 199 -17.09 -7.76 -11.34
N TYR A 200 -16.19 -7.11 -10.60
CA TYR A 200 -16.23 -5.65 -10.50
C TYR A 200 -15.84 -4.96 -11.82
N CYS A 201 -14.84 -5.48 -12.52
CA CYS A 201 -14.47 -5.00 -13.86
C CYS A 201 -15.61 -5.14 -14.88
N GLU A 202 -16.34 -6.26 -14.88
CA GLU A 202 -17.53 -6.47 -15.72
C GLU A 202 -18.60 -5.39 -15.45
N LYS A 203 -18.87 -5.05 -14.19
CA LYS A 203 -19.80 -3.97 -13.82
C LYS A 203 -19.29 -2.58 -14.26
N LEU A 204 -17.98 -2.34 -14.20
CA LEU A 204 -17.40 -1.10 -14.70
C LEU A 204 -17.56 -0.99 -16.21
N GLU A 205 -17.35 -2.06 -16.95
CA GLU A 205 -17.57 -2.12 -18.39
C GLU A 205 -19.00 -1.75 -18.76
N GLU A 206 -20.01 -2.37 -18.14
CA GLU A 206 -21.43 -2.06 -18.35
C GLU A 206 -21.76 -0.59 -18.10
N ARG A 207 -21.20 -0.02 -17.01
CA ARG A 207 -21.38 1.40 -16.67
C ARG A 207 -20.73 2.30 -17.71
N ILE A 208 -19.54 1.99 -18.19
CA ILE A 208 -18.83 2.76 -19.22
C ILE A 208 -19.70 2.80 -20.49
N TYR A 209 -20.21 1.68 -20.98
CA TYR A 209 -21.09 1.66 -22.16
C TYR A 209 -22.37 2.48 -22.00
N THR A 210 -22.90 2.56 -20.79
CA THR A 210 -24.07 3.42 -20.49
C THR A 210 -23.68 4.90 -20.50
N LEU A 211 -22.57 5.24 -19.88
CA LEU A 211 -22.09 6.63 -19.75
C LEU A 211 -21.56 7.22 -21.07
N LEU A 212 -21.00 6.41 -21.95
CA LEU A 212 -20.58 6.86 -23.29
C LEU A 212 -21.71 7.56 -24.06
N LYS A 213 -22.98 7.20 -23.80
CA LYS A 213 -24.16 7.79 -24.44
C LYS A 213 -24.67 9.06 -23.76
N THR A 214 -24.28 9.33 -22.52
CA THR A 214 -24.88 10.39 -21.69
C THR A 214 -23.87 11.34 -21.08
N ASP A 215 -22.68 10.88 -20.71
CA ASP A 215 -21.67 11.66 -19.98
C ASP A 215 -20.26 11.08 -20.25
N GLN A 216 -19.62 11.60 -21.28
CA GLN A 216 -18.34 11.11 -21.77
C GLN A 216 -17.19 11.34 -20.74
N GLU A 217 -17.26 12.41 -19.94
CA GLU A 217 -16.25 12.69 -18.90
C GLU A 217 -16.29 11.63 -17.81
N LYS A 218 -17.49 11.31 -17.31
CA LYS A 218 -17.67 10.21 -16.34
C LYS A 218 -17.32 8.84 -16.93
N ALA A 219 -17.61 8.60 -18.22
CA ALA A 219 -17.19 7.37 -18.89
C ALA A 219 -15.67 7.22 -18.86
N GLN A 220 -14.91 8.30 -19.07
CA GLN A 220 -13.46 8.29 -19.01
C GLN A 220 -12.93 8.07 -17.59
N GLU A 221 -13.60 8.60 -16.58
CA GLU A 221 -13.25 8.33 -15.18
C GLU A 221 -13.45 6.85 -14.81
N GLU A 222 -14.60 6.27 -15.19
CA GLU A 222 -14.87 4.83 -14.96
C GLU A 222 -13.90 3.95 -15.75
N LEU A 223 -13.48 4.37 -16.95
CA LEU A 223 -12.45 3.68 -17.71
C LEU A 223 -11.09 3.68 -17.01
N LEU A 224 -10.71 4.78 -16.37
CA LEU A 224 -9.52 4.80 -15.53
C LEU A 224 -9.63 3.78 -14.38
N TYR A 225 -10.78 3.71 -13.70
CA TYR A 225 -11.00 2.71 -12.65
C TYR A 225 -10.91 1.28 -13.20
N LEU A 226 -11.48 1.00 -14.38
CA LEU A 226 -11.37 -0.29 -15.05
C LEU A 226 -9.90 -0.65 -15.32
N ALA A 227 -9.12 0.25 -15.91
CA ALA A 227 -7.71 0.03 -16.21
C ALA A 227 -6.88 -0.24 -14.93
N LEU A 228 -7.15 0.51 -13.85
CA LEU A 228 -6.49 0.32 -12.56
C LEU A 228 -6.85 -1.04 -11.92
N GLN A 229 -8.11 -1.48 -12.01
CA GLN A 229 -8.52 -2.78 -11.48
C GLN A 229 -7.94 -3.94 -12.31
N THR A 230 -7.91 -3.81 -13.64
CA THR A 230 -7.22 -4.78 -14.52
C THR A 230 -5.74 -4.92 -14.15
N ALA A 231 -5.04 -3.80 -13.94
CA ALA A 231 -3.65 -3.81 -13.49
C ALA A 231 -3.49 -4.50 -12.13
N ARG A 232 -4.40 -4.24 -11.18
CA ARG A 232 -4.40 -4.92 -9.86
C ARG A 232 -4.55 -6.43 -10.03
N ILE A 233 -5.48 -6.91 -10.86
CA ILE A 233 -5.66 -8.33 -11.13
C ILE A 233 -4.38 -8.96 -11.66
N ILE A 234 -3.70 -8.32 -12.62
CA ILE A 234 -2.43 -8.80 -13.17
C ILE A 234 -1.36 -8.87 -12.08
N LEU A 235 -1.22 -7.83 -11.26
CA LEU A 235 -0.25 -7.79 -10.17
C LEU A 235 -0.51 -8.89 -9.13
N LEU A 236 -1.77 -9.06 -8.71
CA LEU A 236 -2.17 -10.09 -7.76
C LEU A 236 -1.90 -11.51 -8.29
N LYS A 237 -2.22 -11.78 -9.56
CA LYS A 237 -1.88 -13.05 -10.23
C LYS A 237 -0.36 -13.32 -10.23
N ASN A 238 0.45 -12.26 -10.27
CA ASN A 238 1.92 -12.33 -10.24
C ASN A 238 2.51 -12.17 -8.82
N ARG A 239 1.69 -12.20 -7.77
CA ARG A 239 2.09 -12.06 -6.35
C ARG A 239 2.80 -10.74 -6.03
N VAL A 240 2.44 -9.68 -6.73
CA VAL A 240 2.90 -8.31 -6.48
C VAL A 240 1.82 -7.54 -5.74
N VAL A 241 2.18 -6.92 -4.61
CA VAL A 241 1.26 -6.06 -3.87
C VAL A 241 1.04 -4.76 -4.63
N PRO A 242 -0.22 -4.44 -5.04
CA PRO A 242 -0.51 -3.21 -5.75
C PRO A 242 -0.27 -1.97 -4.87
N LYS A 243 0.35 -0.98 -5.45
CA LYS A 243 0.57 0.33 -4.83
C LYS A 243 -0.56 1.32 -5.19
N THR A 244 -0.24 2.63 -5.13
CA THR A 244 -1.18 3.69 -5.48
C THR A 244 -1.50 3.73 -6.97
N LYS A 245 -2.56 4.45 -7.33
CA LYS A 245 -2.97 4.64 -8.73
C LYS A 245 -1.88 5.28 -9.60
N TYR A 246 -0.93 5.99 -9.00
CA TYR A 246 0.16 6.65 -9.74
C TYR A 246 1.35 5.72 -10.00
N GLU A 247 1.60 4.74 -9.13
CA GLU A 247 2.70 3.79 -9.29
C GLU A 247 2.29 2.47 -9.95
N ILE A 248 0.99 2.17 -9.99
CA ILE A 248 0.49 0.88 -10.49
C ILE A 248 0.82 0.66 -11.97
N GLY A 249 0.86 1.75 -12.76
CA GLY A 249 1.28 1.72 -14.16
C GLY A 249 2.73 1.26 -14.30
N GLU A 250 3.64 1.79 -13.48
CA GLU A 250 5.04 1.36 -13.44
C GLU A 250 5.17 -0.09 -12.97
N GLN A 251 4.40 -0.50 -11.95
CA GLN A 251 4.42 -1.87 -11.46
C GLN A 251 3.94 -2.89 -12.50
N VAL A 252 2.95 -2.54 -13.32
CA VAL A 252 2.38 -3.47 -14.33
C VAL A 252 3.22 -3.51 -15.62
N THR A 253 4.09 -2.53 -15.87
CA THR A 253 4.92 -2.44 -17.07
C THR A 253 5.69 -3.73 -17.42
N PRO A 254 6.31 -4.46 -16.45
CA PRO A 254 6.99 -5.72 -16.76
C PRO A 254 6.08 -6.85 -17.23
N PHE A 255 4.78 -6.76 -16.97
CA PHE A 255 3.78 -7.79 -17.28
C PHE A 255 2.94 -7.40 -18.50
N ASP A 256 2.56 -6.13 -18.60
CA ASP A 256 1.76 -5.59 -19.71
C ASP A 256 2.08 -4.10 -19.96
N LYS A 257 2.92 -3.87 -20.94
CA LYS A 257 3.35 -2.52 -21.32
C LYS A 257 2.20 -1.68 -21.91
N LYS A 258 1.30 -2.31 -22.70
CA LYS A 258 0.17 -1.59 -23.31
C LYS A 258 -0.81 -1.08 -22.26
N LEU A 259 -1.13 -1.91 -21.25
CA LEU A 259 -1.97 -1.49 -20.14
C LEU A 259 -1.32 -0.36 -19.32
N ALA A 260 0.01 -0.44 -19.08
CA ALA A 260 0.74 0.62 -18.41
C ALA A 260 0.65 1.96 -19.15
N GLU A 261 0.86 1.96 -20.47
CA GLU A 261 0.71 3.14 -21.33
C GLU A 261 -0.72 3.68 -21.33
N THR A 262 -1.73 2.79 -21.32
CA THR A 262 -3.14 3.17 -21.21
C THR A 262 -3.44 3.89 -19.90
N ILE A 263 -2.98 3.35 -18.78
CA ILE A 263 -3.14 3.98 -17.45
C ILE A 263 -2.48 5.37 -17.43
N GLU A 264 -1.26 5.48 -17.94
CA GLU A 264 -0.54 6.75 -18.00
C GLU A 264 -1.30 7.80 -18.84
N ASN A 265 -1.87 7.41 -19.99
CA ASN A 265 -2.67 8.28 -20.84
C ASN A 265 -3.95 8.75 -20.13
N LEU A 266 -4.67 7.84 -19.47
CA LEU A 266 -5.87 8.16 -18.71
C LEU A 266 -5.59 9.10 -17.52
N LEU A 267 -4.47 8.91 -16.82
CA LEU A 267 -4.05 9.79 -15.72
C LEU A 267 -3.72 11.21 -16.16
N LYS A 268 -3.33 11.43 -17.43
CA LYS A 268 -3.06 12.76 -18.00
C LYS A 268 -4.33 13.56 -18.26
N LYS A 269 -5.51 12.99 -18.05
CA LYS A 269 -6.84 13.63 -18.24
C LYS A 269 -7.04 14.33 -19.60
N LYS A 270 -6.43 13.80 -20.67
CA LYS A 270 -6.71 14.28 -22.02
C LYS A 270 -8.05 13.74 -22.47
N GLU A 271 -8.86 14.59 -23.11
CA GLU A 271 -10.11 14.14 -23.72
C GLU A 271 -9.84 13.04 -24.76
N LEU A 272 -10.55 11.95 -24.61
CA LEU A 272 -10.49 10.78 -25.50
C LEU A 272 -11.73 10.74 -26.39
N THR A 273 -11.55 10.30 -27.64
CA THR A 273 -12.67 9.96 -28.51
C THR A 273 -13.37 8.70 -28.01
N GLU A 274 -14.67 8.55 -28.34
CA GLU A 274 -15.44 7.35 -27.99
C GLU A 274 -14.77 6.07 -28.53
N GLU A 275 -14.29 6.11 -29.77
CA GLU A 275 -13.57 4.99 -30.41
C GLU A 275 -12.34 4.58 -29.56
N LYS A 276 -11.57 5.56 -29.08
CA LYS A 276 -10.39 5.29 -28.27
C LYS A 276 -10.73 4.76 -26.88
N MET A 277 -11.83 5.21 -26.30
CA MET A 277 -12.30 4.66 -25.04
C MET A 277 -12.76 3.21 -25.20
N LEU A 278 -13.48 2.87 -26.27
CA LEU A 278 -13.89 1.49 -26.58
C LEU A 278 -12.68 0.58 -26.82
N GLU A 279 -11.65 1.08 -27.53
CA GLU A 279 -10.37 0.35 -27.68
C GLU A 279 -9.74 0.02 -26.32
N TYR A 280 -9.72 0.99 -25.39
CA TYR A 280 -9.14 0.78 -24.06
C TYR A 280 -10.00 -0.14 -23.18
N VAL A 281 -11.34 -0.09 -23.28
CA VAL A 281 -12.22 -1.07 -22.62
C VAL A 281 -11.90 -2.48 -23.10
N GLY A 282 -11.88 -2.71 -24.43
CA GLY A 282 -11.52 -4.00 -25.00
C GLY A 282 -10.16 -4.49 -24.53
N LEU A 283 -9.15 -3.60 -24.54
CA LEU A 283 -7.81 -3.90 -24.03
C LEU A 283 -7.83 -4.36 -22.56
N CYS A 284 -8.60 -3.72 -21.70
CA CYS A 284 -8.70 -4.10 -20.28
C CYS A 284 -9.40 -5.46 -20.11
N MET A 285 -10.52 -5.67 -20.79
CA MET A 285 -11.34 -6.88 -20.64
C MET A 285 -10.67 -8.14 -21.21
N GLU A 286 -9.87 -8.03 -22.27
CA GLU A 286 -9.08 -9.14 -22.82
C GLU A 286 -8.01 -9.71 -21.84
N ARG A 287 -7.69 -9.00 -20.76
CA ARG A 287 -6.59 -9.32 -19.84
C ARG A 287 -7.03 -9.93 -18.52
N ILE A 288 -8.29 -9.95 -18.25
CA ILE A 288 -8.87 -10.47 -17.01
C ILE A 288 -9.56 -11.79 -17.23
#